data_3711da59f11592f6b62615a4c466247b
#
_entry.id   3711da59f11592f6b62615a4c466247b
#
_cell.length_a   1.000
_cell.length_b   1.000
_cell.length_c   1.000
_cell.angle_alpha   90.00
_cell.angle_beta   90.00
_cell.angle_gamma   90.00
#
_symmetry.space_group_name_H-M   'P 1'
#
loop_
_entity.id
_entity.type
_entity.pdbx_description
1 polymer ?
#
loop_
_entity_poly.entity_id
_entity_poly.type
_entity_poly.pdbx_seq_one_letter_code
_entity_poly.pdbx_strand_id
1 'polypeptide(L)'
;MIEVEKLTKDYGTVVAVDDVSFSVGRGEIVGFLGPNGAGKSTLLRILAGFLGATSGRVEIAGHNVVEAPLQARGSLGYMPEAAPLYPEMRVREYLTFRARLKRMPRAERAKAVERAMKLASVTEMRDTLIAHLSKGYRQRVALSDALVSSPPLLILDEPTAGLDPNQIREVRSVIKGLTESHTILLSTHILSEVESTCDRALVIDRGKLIAEGSIDELRSRRRATSVTLLLRDAAGGAKKLLAGVRGVKKAKSKRLDGDLRRATLLLADNVDPQDVIEAAIAVLAKTDIGVREATPVRATLEEVFAQLTHADMGEGSDEADP
;
A
#
# COMPACT_ATOMS: atom_id res chain seq x y z
N MET A 1 1.97 11.05 -14.52
CA MET A 1 2.25 12.04 -13.44
C MET A 1 3.66 11.87 -12.88
N ILE A 2 4.09 10.65 -12.70
CA ILE A 2 5.50 10.27 -12.41
C ILE A 2 5.97 9.38 -13.54
N GLU A 3 7.18 9.61 -14.03
CA GLU A 3 7.87 8.73 -14.97
C GLU A 3 9.28 8.47 -14.45
N VAL A 4 9.64 7.19 -14.32
CA VAL A 4 10.94 6.73 -13.82
C VAL A 4 11.50 5.74 -14.82
N GLU A 5 12.71 6.01 -15.31
CA GLU A 5 13.39 5.19 -16.32
C GLU A 5 14.78 4.79 -15.82
N LYS A 6 15.00 3.48 -15.67
CA LYS A 6 16.28 2.84 -15.33
C LYS A 6 17.01 3.52 -14.15
N LEU A 7 16.23 3.84 -13.12
CA LEU A 7 16.73 4.58 -11.97
C LEU A 7 17.63 3.70 -11.11
N THR A 8 18.85 4.17 -10.88
CA THR A 8 19.83 3.50 -10.02
C THR A 8 20.36 4.46 -8.97
N LYS A 9 20.47 3.98 -7.74
CA LYS A 9 21.15 4.66 -6.64
C LYS A 9 22.15 3.73 -5.98
N ASP A 10 23.40 3.96 -6.26
CA ASP A 10 24.54 3.29 -5.67
C ASP A 10 25.20 4.19 -4.61
N TYR A 11 25.47 3.63 -3.43
CA TYR A 11 26.22 4.26 -2.34
C TYR A 11 27.67 3.72 -2.24
N GLY A 12 28.10 2.94 -3.22
CA GLY A 12 29.43 2.32 -3.26
C GLY A 12 29.46 0.96 -2.54
N THR A 13 28.94 0.87 -1.34
CA THR A 13 28.86 -0.39 -0.57
C THR A 13 27.55 -1.12 -0.76
N VAL A 14 26.48 -0.40 -1.17
CA VAL A 14 25.13 -0.93 -1.34
C VAL A 14 24.44 -0.23 -2.50
N VAL A 15 23.88 -1.00 -3.42
CA VAL A 15 22.95 -0.52 -4.44
C VAL A 15 21.55 -0.49 -3.83
N ALA A 16 21.09 0.70 -3.45
CA ALA A 16 19.82 0.86 -2.76
C ALA A 16 18.60 0.89 -3.71
N VAL A 17 18.80 1.27 -4.98
CA VAL A 17 17.84 1.21 -6.08
C VAL A 17 18.60 0.72 -7.31
N ASP A 18 18.13 -0.30 -7.99
CA ASP A 18 18.81 -0.99 -9.08
C ASP A 18 17.89 -1.14 -10.29
N ASP A 19 18.16 -0.35 -11.33
CA ASP A 19 17.47 -0.36 -12.63
C ASP A 19 15.93 -0.30 -12.54
N VAL A 20 15.39 0.55 -11.67
CA VAL A 20 13.94 0.65 -11.42
C VAL A 20 13.30 1.53 -12.48
N SER A 21 12.25 1.01 -13.14
CA SER A 21 11.42 1.73 -14.10
C SER A 21 9.94 1.54 -13.80
N PHE A 22 9.17 2.62 -13.74
CA PHE A 22 7.71 2.59 -13.57
C PHE A 22 7.08 3.94 -13.93
N SER A 23 5.76 3.95 -14.07
CA SER A 23 4.99 5.19 -14.24
C SER A 23 3.80 5.26 -13.28
N VAL A 24 3.39 6.50 -12.94
CA VAL A 24 2.17 6.76 -12.15
C VAL A 24 1.30 7.73 -12.94
N GLY A 25 0.06 7.34 -13.19
CA GLY A 25 -0.96 8.15 -13.86
C GLY A 25 -1.45 9.34 -13.02
N ARG A 26 -2.42 10.07 -13.53
CA ARG A 26 -3.09 11.13 -12.75
C ARG A 26 -4.32 10.57 -12.04
N GLY A 27 -4.55 11.01 -10.79
CA GLY A 27 -5.76 10.69 -10.04
C GLY A 27 -5.80 9.28 -9.46
N GLU A 28 -4.68 8.54 -9.43
CA GLU A 28 -4.59 7.22 -8.80
C GLU A 28 -3.85 7.27 -7.46
N ILE A 29 -4.16 6.34 -6.56
CA ILE A 29 -3.38 6.04 -5.36
C ILE A 29 -2.53 4.81 -5.65
N VAL A 30 -1.21 5.00 -5.69
CA VAL A 30 -0.25 3.92 -5.89
C VAL A 30 0.47 3.62 -4.58
N GLY A 31 0.40 2.36 -4.14
CA GLY A 31 1.14 1.84 -2.99
C GLY A 31 2.55 1.40 -3.41
N PHE A 32 3.58 1.92 -2.76
CA PHE A 32 4.96 1.49 -2.93
C PHE A 32 5.32 0.55 -1.78
N LEU A 33 5.25 -0.74 -2.04
CA LEU A 33 5.31 -1.81 -1.05
C LEU A 33 6.67 -2.50 -1.04
N GLY A 34 7.20 -2.79 0.12
CA GLY A 34 8.43 -3.56 0.28
C GLY A 34 8.88 -3.66 1.72
N PRO A 35 9.78 -4.60 2.07
CA PRO A 35 10.32 -4.72 3.43
C PRO A 35 11.19 -3.50 3.81
N ASN A 36 11.55 -3.41 5.07
CA ASN A 36 12.50 -2.40 5.52
C ASN A 36 13.86 -2.64 4.84
N GLY A 37 14.50 -1.57 4.37
CA GLY A 37 15.76 -1.68 3.62
C GLY A 37 15.61 -2.00 2.12
N ALA A 38 14.40 -2.22 1.60
CA ALA A 38 14.17 -2.52 0.18
C ALA A 38 14.47 -1.35 -0.80
N GLY A 39 14.79 -0.14 -0.30
CA GLY A 39 15.08 1.04 -1.13
C GLY A 39 13.95 2.05 -1.25
N LYS A 40 12.77 1.80 -0.62
CA LYS A 40 11.58 2.66 -0.69
C LYS A 40 11.88 4.14 -0.43
N SER A 41 12.33 4.47 0.78
CA SER A 41 12.59 5.87 1.17
C SER A 41 13.72 6.51 0.34
N THR A 42 14.70 5.72 -0.13
CA THR A 42 15.73 6.20 -1.05
C THR A 42 15.10 6.66 -2.36
N LEU A 43 14.27 5.84 -2.97
CA LEU A 43 13.56 6.17 -4.19
C LEU A 43 12.63 7.38 -3.99
N LEU A 44 11.83 7.41 -2.94
CA LEU A 44 10.93 8.54 -2.67
C LEU A 44 11.70 9.86 -2.47
N ARG A 45 12.87 9.83 -1.83
CA ARG A 45 13.75 11.02 -1.69
C ARG A 45 14.31 11.49 -3.01
N ILE A 46 14.61 10.57 -3.95
CA ILE A 46 15.04 10.94 -5.30
C ILE A 46 13.88 11.61 -6.05
N LEU A 47 12.67 11.03 -6.03
CA LEU A 47 11.48 11.62 -6.63
C LEU A 47 11.18 13.02 -6.07
N ALA A 48 11.32 13.18 -4.74
CA ALA A 48 11.11 14.46 -4.08
C ALA A 48 12.24 15.47 -4.29
N GLY A 49 13.33 15.09 -4.97
CA GLY A 49 14.47 15.95 -5.26
C GLY A 49 15.35 16.25 -4.04
N PHE A 50 15.30 15.43 -2.98
CA PHE A 50 16.18 15.52 -1.81
C PHE A 50 17.50 14.74 -2.00
N LEU A 51 17.52 13.80 -2.95
CA LEU A 51 18.65 12.93 -3.22
C LEU A 51 18.85 12.82 -4.72
N GLY A 52 20.11 12.91 -5.17
CA GLY A 52 20.47 12.66 -6.58
C GLY A 52 20.55 11.16 -6.87
N ALA A 53 20.05 10.74 -8.03
CA ALA A 53 20.29 9.40 -8.55
C ALA A 53 21.76 9.23 -8.99
N THR A 54 22.24 7.98 -9.06
CA THR A 54 23.54 7.65 -9.68
C THR A 54 23.38 7.62 -11.20
N SER A 55 22.26 7.04 -11.70
CA SER A 55 21.91 7.02 -13.12
C SER A 55 20.40 6.90 -13.30
N GLY A 56 19.93 7.01 -14.55
CA GLY A 56 18.51 6.96 -14.88
C GLY A 56 17.86 8.33 -14.93
N ARG A 57 16.55 8.35 -15.22
CA ARG A 57 15.75 9.57 -15.42
C ARG A 57 14.50 9.55 -14.56
N VAL A 58 14.16 10.72 -14.03
CA VAL A 58 12.92 10.94 -13.28
C VAL A 58 12.22 12.20 -13.78
N GLU A 59 10.94 12.08 -14.09
CA GLU A 59 10.06 13.21 -14.41
C GLU A 59 8.88 13.28 -13.46
N ILE A 60 8.57 14.48 -12.99
CA ILE A 60 7.39 14.80 -12.16
C ILE A 60 6.56 15.85 -12.88
N ALA A 61 5.33 15.51 -13.21
CA ALA A 61 4.40 16.38 -13.94
C ALA A 61 5.00 16.94 -15.27
N GLY A 62 5.82 16.12 -15.96
CA GLY A 62 6.50 16.49 -17.20
C GLY A 62 7.78 17.31 -17.00
N HIS A 63 8.26 17.45 -15.77
CA HIS A 63 9.51 18.15 -15.46
C HIS A 63 10.57 17.17 -14.95
N ASN A 64 11.73 17.14 -15.61
CA ASN A 64 12.87 16.37 -15.15
C ASN A 64 13.38 16.92 -13.81
N VAL A 65 13.55 16.05 -12.82
CA VAL A 65 13.92 16.46 -11.44
C VAL A 65 15.33 17.06 -11.33
N VAL A 66 16.22 16.78 -12.31
CA VAL A 66 17.59 17.30 -12.37
C VAL A 66 17.64 18.59 -13.20
N GLU A 67 17.02 18.61 -14.37
CA GLU A 67 17.08 19.72 -15.31
C GLU A 67 16.15 20.88 -14.92
N ALA A 68 14.98 20.55 -14.34
CA ALA A 68 13.95 21.50 -13.93
C ALA A 68 13.51 21.31 -12.46
N PRO A 69 14.44 21.36 -11.48
CA PRO A 69 14.17 20.95 -10.09
C PRO A 69 13.15 21.82 -9.36
N LEU A 70 13.02 23.10 -9.72
CA LEU A 70 12.04 24.00 -9.09
C LEU A 70 10.62 23.71 -9.55
N GLN A 71 10.44 23.42 -10.84
CA GLN A 71 9.15 23.07 -11.44
C GLN A 71 8.69 21.70 -10.94
N ALA A 72 9.57 20.69 -10.95
CA ALA A 72 9.30 19.36 -10.43
C ALA A 72 8.87 19.43 -8.95
N ARG A 73 9.66 20.10 -8.09
CA ARG A 73 9.32 20.28 -6.66
C ARG A 73 8.09 21.15 -6.42
N GLY A 74 7.79 22.10 -7.31
CA GLY A 74 6.58 22.90 -7.24
C GLY A 74 5.30 22.08 -7.49
N SER A 75 5.42 20.97 -8.21
CA SER A 75 4.33 20.08 -8.59
C SER A 75 4.07 18.96 -7.57
N LEU A 76 4.85 18.85 -6.48
CA LEU A 76 4.70 17.80 -5.50
C LEU A 76 4.63 18.32 -4.06
N GLY A 77 3.90 17.58 -3.22
CA GLY A 77 3.95 17.66 -1.77
C GLY A 77 4.61 16.41 -1.22
N TYR A 78 5.60 16.55 -0.37
CA TYR A 78 6.31 15.43 0.23
C TYR A 78 6.11 15.40 1.74
N MET A 79 5.70 14.26 2.25
CA MET A 79 5.62 13.95 3.66
C MET A 79 6.62 12.83 3.96
N PRO A 80 7.74 13.11 4.62
CA PRO A 80 8.70 12.09 5.05
C PRO A 80 8.15 11.30 6.26
N GLU A 81 8.64 10.09 6.49
CA GLU A 81 8.30 9.23 7.63
C GLU A 81 8.46 9.99 8.97
N ALA A 82 9.60 10.61 9.18
CA ALA A 82 9.85 11.51 10.31
C ALA A 82 9.68 12.97 9.88
N ALA A 83 8.45 13.49 9.96
CA ALA A 83 8.18 14.87 9.59
C ALA A 83 8.88 15.86 10.54
N PRO A 84 9.67 16.82 10.01
CA PRO A 84 10.39 17.81 10.82
C PRO A 84 9.44 18.92 11.26
N LEU A 85 8.57 18.62 12.23
CA LEU A 85 7.67 19.60 12.82
C LEU A 85 8.41 20.42 13.88
N TYR A 86 7.99 21.68 14.08
CA TYR A 86 8.51 22.56 15.13
C TYR A 86 7.62 22.49 16.38
N PRO A 87 8.03 21.78 17.44
CA PRO A 87 7.20 21.53 18.63
C PRO A 87 6.73 22.80 19.34
N GLU A 88 7.52 23.86 19.28
CA GLU A 88 7.28 25.17 19.89
C GLU A 88 6.29 26.05 19.12
N MET A 89 5.92 25.68 17.90
CA MET A 89 4.95 26.41 17.08
C MET A 89 3.54 25.86 17.26
N ARG A 90 2.53 26.72 17.09
CA ARG A 90 1.14 26.29 16.92
C ARG A 90 0.92 25.79 15.48
N VAL A 91 -0.04 24.89 15.30
CA VAL A 91 -0.32 24.29 13.98
C VAL A 91 -0.46 25.35 12.87
N ARG A 92 -1.29 26.38 13.10
CA ARG A 92 -1.52 27.45 12.12
C ARG A 92 -0.24 28.27 11.86
N GLU A 93 0.55 28.54 12.88
CA GLU A 93 1.81 29.28 12.76
C GLU A 93 2.81 28.50 11.91
N TYR A 94 2.99 27.21 12.22
CA TYR A 94 3.82 26.30 11.46
C TYR A 94 3.42 26.24 9.99
N LEU A 95 2.14 25.98 9.69
CA LEU A 95 1.67 25.90 8.31
C LEU A 95 1.79 27.23 7.56
N THR A 96 1.58 28.36 8.25
CA THR A 96 1.81 29.69 7.67
C THR A 96 3.29 29.91 7.36
N PHE A 97 4.18 29.48 8.24
CA PHE A 97 5.62 29.52 8.02
C PHE A 97 6.01 28.65 6.82
N ARG A 98 5.49 27.44 6.72
CA ARG A 98 5.72 26.53 5.59
C ARG A 98 5.21 27.11 4.27
N ALA A 99 4.02 27.74 4.25
CA ALA A 99 3.49 28.45 3.09
C ALA A 99 4.43 29.58 2.61
N ARG A 100 5.11 30.28 3.55
CA ARG A 100 6.14 31.29 3.21
C ARG A 100 7.37 30.65 2.58
N LEU A 101 7.87 29.55 3.11
CA LEU A 101 9.02 28.82 2.57
C LEU A 101 8.73 28.30 1.16
N LYS A 102 7.50 27.85 0.89
CA LYS A 102 7.03 27.45 -0.44
C LYS A 102 6.74 28.64 -1.37
N ARG A 103 7.15 29.87 -0.98
CA ARG A 103 7.04 31.12 -1.77
C ARG A 103 5.60 31.49 -2.19
N MET A 104 4.59 31.03 -1.44
CA MET A 104 3.19 31.38 -1.74
C MET A 104 2.94 32.89 -1.61
N PRO A 105 2.13 33.50 -2.48
CA PRO A 105 1.74 34.89 -2.38
C PRO A 105 1.07 35.20 -1.03
N ARG A 106 1.41 36.34 -0.43
CA ARG A 106 0.89 36.71 0.92
C ARG A 106 -0.63 36.67 1.01
N ALA A 107 -1.31 37.12 -0.05
CA ALA A 107 -2.78 37.17 -0.10
C ALA A 107 -3.45 35.77 -0.09
N GLU A 108 -2.74 34.71 -0.53
CA GLU A 108 -3.28 33.35 -0.66
C GLU A 108 -2.99 32.47 0.55
N ARG A 109 -1.98 32.83 1.36
CA ARG A 109 -1.45 31.94 2.44
C ARG A 109 -2.53 31.54 3.44
N ALA A 110 -3.32 32.51 3.93
CA ALA A 110 -4.35 32.22 4.92
C ALA A 110 -5.39 31.22 4.41
N LYS A 111 -5.88 31.43 3.18
CA LYS A 111 -6.85 30.53 2.53
C LYS A 111 -6.25 29.15 2.28
N ALA A 112 -4.99 29.08 1.85
CA ALA A 112 -4.30 27.83 1.60
C ALA A 112 -4.07 27.01 2.87
N VAL A 113 -3.66 27.66 3.96
CA VAL A 113 -3.49 27.04 5.28
C VAL A 113 -4.81 26.49 5.81
N GLU A 114 -5.90 27.27 5.77
CA GLU A 114 -7.22 26.81 6.20
C GLU A 114 -7.70 25.61 5.37
N ARG A 115 -7.53 25.64 4.04
CA ARG A 115 -7.85 24.52 3.17
C ARG A 115 -7.04 23.26 3.51
N ALA A 116 -5.72 23.39 3.70
CA ALA A 116 -4.85 22.27 4.03
C ALA A 116 -5.22 21.64 5.39
N MET A 117 -5.50 22.48 6.40
CA MET A 117 -5.97 21.99 7.70
C MET A 117 -7.31 21.25 7.61
N LYS A 118 -8.24 21.76 6.78
CA LYS A 118 -9.55 21.11 6.55
C LYS A 118 -9.36 19.76 5.86
N LEU A 119 -8.56 19.69 4.80
CA LEU A 119 -8.29 18.45 4.06
C LEU A 119 -7.65 17.37 4.93
N ALA A 120 -6.73 17.75 5.81
CA ALA A 120 -6.06 16.82 6.73
C ALA A 120 -6.81 16.61 8.06
N SER A 121 -8.00 17.20 8.24
CA SER A 121 -8.84 17.07 9.44
C SER A 121 -8.09 17.48 10.74
N VAL A 122 -7.47 18.67 10.73
CA VAL A 122 -6.74 19.23 11.89
C VAL A 122 -7.18 20.65 12.26
N THR A 123 -8.29 21.12 11.71
CA THR A 123 -8.76 22.49 11.92
C THR A 123 -9.02 22.83 13.38
N GLU A 124 -9.52 21.88 14.17
CA GLU A 124 -9.77 22.03 15.61
C GLU A 124 -8.49 22.21 16.43
N MET A 125 -7.35 21.74 15.91
CA MET A 125 -6.04 21.85 16.57
C MET A 125 -5.23 23.07 16.15
N ARG A 126 -5.80 23.96 15.34
CA ARG A 126 -5.09 25.09 14.70
C ARG A 126 -4.28 25.98 15.67
N ASP A 127 -4.79 26.19 16.88
CA ASP A 127 -4.17 27.03 17.90
C ASP A 127 -3.43 26.24 18.99
N THR A 128 -3.34 24.89 18.84
CA THR A 128 -2.64 23.99 19.74
C THR A 128 -1.14 23.96 19.40
N LEU A 129 -0.27 23.92 20.41
CA LEU A 129 1.16 23.67 20.22
C LEU A 129 1.39 22.27 19.66
N ILE A 130 2.28 22.15 18.69
CA ILE A 130 2.62 20.86 18.05
C ILE A 130 3.18 19.88 19.09
N ALA A 131 3.91 20.36 20.09
CA ALA A 131 4.41 19.53 21.20
C ALA A 131 3.28 18.77 21.93
N HIS A 132 2.09 19.35 22.03
CA HIS A 132 0.96 18.80 22.78
C HIS A 132 0.06 17.88 21.94
N LEU A 133 0.34 17.70 20.65
CA LEU A 133 -0.44 16.85 19.77
C LEU A 133 -0.12 15.37 19.97
N SER A 134 -1.13 14.51 19.82
CA SER A 134 -0.91 13.07 19.66
C SER A 134 -0.09 12.78 18.41
N LYS A 135 0.47 11.57 18.30
CA LYS A 135 1.22 11.16 17.11
C LYS A 135 0.35 11.25 15.85
N GLY A 136 -0.90 10.82 15.91
CA GLY A 136 -1.84 10.89 14.78
C GLY A 136 -2.12 12.32 14.33
N TYR A 137 -2.29 13.25 15.27
CA TYR A 137 -2.42 14.65 14.91
C TYR A 137 -1.14 15.23 14.31
N ARG A 138 0.04 14.87 14.82
CA ARG A 138 1.31 15.28 14.21
C ARG A 138 1.46 14.78 12.77
N GLN A 139 1.07 13.53 12.48
CA GLN A 139 1.06 13.00 11.12
C GLN A 139 0.10 13.78 10.21
N ARG A 140 -1.10 14.10 10.68
CA ARG A 140 -2.06 14.92 9.92
C ARG A 140 -1.58 16.37 9.72
N VAL A 141 -0.84 16.94 10.66
CA VAL A 141 -0.17 18.25 10.47
C VAL A 141 0.92 18.17 9.40
N ALA A 142 1.70 17.09 9.37
CA ALA A 142 2.69 16.84 8.33
C ALA A 142 2.03 16.66 6.95
N LEU A 143 0.90 15.96 6.88
CA LEU A 143 0.09 15.87 5.67
C LEU A 143 -0.46 17.24 5.24
N SER A 144 -0.90 18.08 6.20
CA SER A 144 -1.31 19.47 5.92
C SER A 144 -0.18 20.28 5.29
N ASP A 145 1.06 20.12 5.76
CA ASP A 145 2.22 20.81 5.15
C ASP A 145 2.43 20.34 3.70
N ALA A 146 2.32 19.04 3.42
CA ALA A 146 2.41 18.54 2.05
C ALA A 146 1.32 19.17 1.15
N LEU A 147 0.12 19.36 1.69
CA LEU A 147 -1.06 19.88 0.99
C LEU A 147 -1.12 21.40 0.84
N VAL A 148 -0.34 22.18 1.59
CA VAL A 148 -0.51 23.64 1.70
C VAL A 148 -0.44 24.37 0.35
N SER A 149 0.39 23.87 -0.58
CA SER A 149 0.53 24.42 -1.96
C SER A 149 -0.46 23.83 -2.95
N SER A 150 -1.38 22.93 -2.54
CA SER A 150 -2.26 22.16 -3.44
C SER A 150 -1.51 21.51 -4.61
N PRO A 151 -0.49 20.73 -4.35
CA PRO A 151 0.28 20.11 -5.42
C PRO A 151 -0.56 19.03 -6.12
N PRO A 152 -0.41 18.82 -7.45
CA PRO A 152 -1.11 17.75 -8.15
C PRO A 152 -0.63 16.35 -7.76
N LEU A 153 0.56 16.23 -7.14
CA LEU A 153 1.16 14.99 -6.67
C LEU A 153 1.47 15.05 -5.18
N LEU A 154 1.12 14.00 -4.44
CA LEU A 154 1.56 13.77 -3.06
C LEU A 154 2.45 12.54 -2.99
N ILE A 155 3.59 12.66 -2.34
CA ILE A 155 4.47 11.54 -1.99
C ILE A 155 4.46 11.42 -0.47
N LEU A 156 3.98 10.29 0.05
CA LEU A 156 3.78 10.04 1.47
C LEU A 156 4.66 8.84 1.89
N ASP A 157 5.68 9.09 2.71
CA ASP A 157 6.59 8.04 3.18
C ASP A 157 6.10 7.53 4.54
N GLU A 158 5.60 6.29 4.59
CA GLU A 158 5.07 5.60 5.78
C GLU A 158 4.08 6.47 6.60
N PRO A 159 2.99 7.00 6.00
CA PRO A 159 2.12 8.01 6.64
C PRO A 159 1.40 7.52 7.89
N THR A 160 1.34 6.21 8.11
CA THR A 160 0.65 5.55 9.23
C THR A 160 1.60 4.91 10.24
N ALA A 161 2.92 5.07 10.05
CA ALA A 161 3.92 4.42 10.87
C ALA A 161 3.77 4.71 12.37
N GLY A 162 3.60 3.62 13.16
CA GLY A 162 3.53 3.67 14.62
C GLY A 162 2.29 4.38 15.18
N LEU A 163 1.20 4.41 14.41
CA LEU A 163 -0.13 4.82 14.85
C LEU A 163 -0.92 3.61 15.37
N ASP A 164 -1.88 3.85 16.25
CA ASP A 164 -2.84 2.83 16.65
C ASP A 164 -3.88 2.56 15.54
N PRO A 165 -4.63 1.44 15.61
CA PRO A 165 -5.58 1.06 14.56
C PRO A 165 -6.69 2.08 14.26
N ASN A 166 -7.09 2.90 15.25
CA ASN A 166 -8.10 3.94 15.05
C ASN A 166 -7.50 5.11 14.29
N GLN A 167 -6.31 5.58 14.70
CA GLN A 167 -5.58 6.64 14.02
C GLN A 167 -5.20 6.25 12.57
N ILE A 168 -4.81 4.99 12.33
CA ILE A 168 -4.57 4.48 10.97
C ILE A 168 -5.83 4.64 10.11
N ARG A 169 -7.00 4.26 10.63
CA ARG A 169 -8.29 4.41 9.89
C ARG A 169 -8.59 5.88 9.56
N GLU A 170 -8.34 6.79 10.51
CA GLU A 170 -8.55 8.23 10.29
C GLU A 170 -7.63 8.79 9.21
N VAL A 171 -6.31 8.54 9.30
CA VAL A 171 -5.33 9.00 8.30
C VAL A 171 -5.65 8.42 6.93
N ARG A 172 -6.01 7.15 6.85
CA ARG A 172 -6.39 6.47 5.62
C ARG A 172 -7.65 7.05 4.99
N SER A 173 -8.67 7.39 5.80
CA SER A 173 -9.88 8.07 5.32
C SER A 173 -9.56 9.44 4.73
N VAL A 174 -8.65 10.19 5.35
CA VAL A 174 -8.16 11.47 4.83
C VAL A 174 -7.46 11.26 3.48
N ILE A 175 -6.52 10.32 3.39
CA ILE A 175 -5.78 10.03 2.14
C ILE A 175 -6.73 9.67 1.00
N LYS A 176 -7.72 8.81 1.25
CA LYS A 176 -8.73 8.46 0.26
C LYS A 176 -9.55 9.66 -0.22
N GLY A 177 -9.92 10.56 0.68
CA GLY A 177 -10.65 11.77 0.32
C GLY A 177 -9.86 12.76 -0.55
N LEU A 178 -8.55 12.57 -0.70
CA LEU A 178 -7.69 13.42 -1.53
C LEU A 178 -7.62 12.99 -3.01
N THR A 179 -8.09 11.78 -3.36
CA THR A 179 -7.96 11.19 -4.71
C THR A 179 -8.62 12.02 -5.79
N GLU A 180 -9.75 12.68 -5.48
CA GLU A 180 -10.48 13.51 -6.46
C GLU A 180 -9.65 14.67 -7.02
N SER A 181 -8.62 15.11 -6.29
CA SER A 181 -7.83 16.29 -6.64
C SER A 181 -6.32 16.07 -6.68
N HIS A 182 -5.84 14.93 -6.24
CA HIS A 182 -4.41 14.64 -6.12
C HIS A 182 -4.10 13.23 -6.63
N THR A 183 -2.94 13.05 -7.25
CA THR A 183 -2.30 11.76 -7.45
C THR A 183 -1.49 11.45 -6.20
N ILE A 184 -1.50 10.23 -5.72
CA ILE A 184 -0.84 9.87 -4.46
C ILE A 184 0.09 8.67 -4.66
N LEU A 185 1.36 8.82 -4.31
CA LEU A 185 2.30 7.73 -4.15
C LEU A 185 2.60 7.58 -2.66
N LEU A 186 2.20 6.47 -2.06
CA LEU A 186 2.46 6.20 -0.64
C LEU A 186 3.34 4.98 -0.46
N SER A 187 4.36 5.08 0.40
CA SER A 187 5.13 3.91 0.83
C SER A 187 4.51 3.29 2.07
N THR A 188 4.57 1.98 2.14
CA THR A 188 4.28 1.22 3.36
C THR A 188 4.90 -0.17 3.28
N HIS A 189 5.14 -0.78 4.44
CA HIS A 189 5.49 -2.19 4.56
C HIS A 189 4.28 -3.05 4.97
N ILE A 190 3.10 -2.43 5.14
CA ILE A 190 1.88 -3.08 5.62
C ILE A 190 0.95 -3.36 4.44
N LEU A 191 0.84 -4.63 4.04
CA LEU A 191 0.06 -5.05 2.89
C LEU A 191 -1.43 -4.71 3.00
N SER A 192 -2.02 -4.87 4.19
CA SER A 192 -3.43 -4.54 4.40
C SER A 192 -3.75 -3.04 4.23
N GLU A 193 -2.76 -2.17 4.34
CA GLU A 193 -2.90 -0.75 4.02
C GLU A 193 -2.99 -0.52 2.52
N VAL A 194 -2.12 -1.19 1.75
CA VAL A 194 -2.14 -1.13 0.29
C VAL A 194 -3.48 -1.65 -0.23
N GLU A 195 -3.91 -2.84 0.22
CA GLU A 195 -5.18 -3.47 -0.18
C GLU A 195 -6.41 -2.58 0.08
N SER A 196 -6.38 -1.83 1.18
CA SER A 196 -7.52 -1.03 1.60
C SER A 196 -7.51 0.41 1.09
N THR A 197 -6.38 0.90 0.57
CA THR A 197 -6.20 2.33 0.26
C THR A 197 -5.81 2.58 -1.19
N CYS A 198 -5.05 1.67 -1.82
CA CYS A 198 -4.46 1.89 -3.12
C CYS A 198 -5.24 1.22 -4.24
N ASP A 199 -5.20 1.80 -5.43
CA ASP A 199 -5.76 1.24 -6.65
C ASP A 199 -4.79 0.23 -7.27
N ARG A 200 -3.48 0.51 -7.16
CA ARG A 200 -2.37 -0.25 -7.73
C ARG A 200 -1.19 -0.28 -6.76
N ALA A 201 -0.36 -1.31 -6.87
CA ALA A 201 0.87 -1.41 -6.09
C ALA A 201 2.10 -1.63 -6.97
N LEU A 202 3.21 -1.06 -6.53
CA LEU A 202 4.58 -1.29 -6.98
C LEU A 202 5.30 -2.03 -5.85
N VAL A 203 5.78 -3.24 -6.11
CA VAL A 203 6.44 -4.08 -5.11
C VAL A 203 7.93 -4.02 -5.35
N ILE A 204 8.68 -3.56 -4.35
CA ILE A 204 10.14 -3.46 -4.39
C ILE A 204 10.77 -4.41 -3.36
N ASP A 205 11.82 -5.11 -3.77
CA ASP A 205 12.69 -5.85 -2.88
C ASP A 205 14.15 -5.68 -3.30
N ARG A 206 15.06 -5.53 -2.32
CA ARG A 206 16.51 -5.36 -2.55
C ARG A 206 16.87 -4.37 -3.66
N GLY A 207 16.15 -3.25 -3.71
CA GLY A 207 16.38 -2.20 -4.69
C GLY A 207 15.73 -2.42 -6.05
N LYS A 208 15.10 -3.57 -6.32
CA LYS A 208 14.48 -3.92 -7.60
C LYS A 208 12.96 -3.90 -7.55
N LEU A 209 12.34 -3.47 -8.63
CA LEU A 209 10.89 -3.60 -8.82
C LEU A 209 10.57 -5.04 -9.24
N ILE A 210 9.96 -5.81 -8.33
CA ILE A 210 9.67 -7.25 -8.55
C ILE A 210 8.27 -7.51 -9.08
N ALA A 211 7.33 -6.58 -8.84
CA ALA A 211 5.98 -6.68 -9.38
C ALA A 211 5.31 -5.30 -9.43
N GLU A 212 4.41 -5.12 -10.39
CA GLU A 212 3.47 -4.00 -10.45
C GLU A 212 2.13 -4.46 -11.02
N GLY A 213 1.06 -3.75 -10.68
CA GLY A 213 -0.29 -4.00 -11.17
C GLY A 213 -1.37 -3.52 -10.19
N SER A 214 -2.63 -3.61 -10.61
CA SER A 214 -3.75 -3.44 -9.71
C SER A 214 -3.74 -4.48 -8.58
N ILE A 215 -4.41 -4.19 -7.49
CA ILE A 215 -4.48 -5.11 -6.34
C ILE A 215 -5.05 -6.47 -6.76
N ASP A 216 -6.06 -6.47 -7.64
CA ASP A 216 -6.67 -7.71 -8.14
C ASP A 216 -5.76 -8.49 -9.09
N GLU A 217 -5.01 -7.80 -9.97
CA GLU A 217 -4.00 -8.43 -10.83
C GLU A 217 -2.88 -9.08 -10.02
N LEU A 218 -2.36 -8.37 -9.00
CA LEU A 218 -1.33 -8.92 -8.12
C LEU A 218 -1.82 -10.16 -7.36
N ARG A 219 -3.06 -10.13 -6.85
CA ARG A 219 -3.69 -11.29 -6.22
C ARG A 219 -3.91 -12.45 -7.18
N SER A 220 -4.23 -12.18 -8.44
CA SER A 220 -4.47 -13.20 -9.47
C SER A 220 -3.20 -13.93 -9.91
N ARG A 221 -2.02 -13.35 -9.68
CA ARG A 221 -0.73 -14.02 -9.95
C ARG A 221 -0.56 -15.31 -9.14
N ARG A 222 -1.29 -15.46 -8.04
CA ARG A 222 -1.35 -16.69 -7.26
C ARG A 222 -2.74 -17.31 -7.37
N ARG A 223 -2.80 -18.59 -7.77
CA ARG A 223 -4.05 -19.37 -7.77
C ARG A 223 -4.62 -19.43 -6.34
N ALA A 224 -5.95 -19.44 -6.23
CA ALA A 224 -6.58 -19.62 -4.94
C ALA A 224 -6.12 -20.94 -4.30
N THR A 225 -5.63 -20.88 -3.08
CA THR A 225 -5.11 -22.03 -2.34
C THR A 225 -6.17 -22.69 -1.49
N SER A 226 -7.36 -22.10 -1.43
CA SER A 226 -8.48 -22.64 -0.66
C SER A 226 -9.84 -22.24 -1.23
N VAL A 227 -10.86 -23.00 -0.85
CA VAL A 227 -12.27 -22.77 -1.14
C VAL A 227 -13.03 -22.67 0.18
N THR A 228 -13.91 -21.70 0.28
CA THR A 228 -14.85 -21.58 1.42
C THR A 228 -16.26 -21.94 0.95
N LEU A 229 -16.92 -22.80 1.74
CA LEU A 229 -18.31 -23.20 1.56
C LEU A 229 -19.13 -22.76 2.78
N LEU A 230 -20.27 -22.11 2.55
CA LEU A 230 -21.28 -21.88 3.58
C LEU A 230 -22.34 -22.97 3.45
N LEU A 231 -22.46 -23.79 4.48
CA LEU A 231 -23.27 -25.02 4.48
C LEU A 231 -24.36 -24.94 5.53
N ARG A 232 -25.51 -25.56 5.22
CA ARG A 232 -26.52 -25.97 6.22
C ARG A 232 -26.24 -27.42 6.57
N ASP A 233 -25.59 -27.63 7.72
CA ASP A 233 -25.12 -28.94 8.20
C ASP A 233 -25.32 -29.03 9.73
N ALA A 234 -26.54 -29.42 10.16
CA ALA A 234 -26.88 -29.55 11.58
C ALA A 234 -26.03 -30.62 12.27
N ALA A 235 -25.79 -31.75 11.60
CA ALA A 235 -25.08 -32.90 12.16
C ALA A 235 -23.55 -32.76 12.18
N GLY A 236 -22.98 -31.85 11.40
CA GLY A 236 -21.51 -31.64 11.34
C GLY A 236 -20.75 -32.65 10.48
N GLY A 237 -21.45 -33.36 9.59
CA GLY A 237 -20.88 -34.40 8.74
C GLY A 237 -20.06 -33.90 7.54
N ALA A 238 -20.26 -32.66 7.11
CA ALA A 238 -19.65 -32.07 5.90
C ALA A 238 -18.11 -32.16 5.89
N LYS A 239 -17.45 -31.94 7.03
CA LYS A 239 -15.97 -31.98 7.11
C LYS A 239 -15.39 -33.30 6.63
N LYS A 240 -15.98 -34.44 7.02
CA LYS A 240 -15.48 -35.77 6.67
C LYS A 240 -15.67 -36.06 5.17
N LEU A 241 -16.83 -35.69 4.63
CA LEU A 241 -17.14 -35.83 3.21
C LEU A 241 -16.22 -34.97 2.33
N LEU A 242 -16.06 -33.71 2.70
CA LEU A 242 -15.24 -32.73 1.96
C LEU A 242 -13.74 -33.05 2.02
N ALA A 243 -13.26 -33.70 3.07
CA ALA A 243 -11.88 -34.14 3.15
C ALA A 243 -11.51 -35.24 2.13
N GLY A 244 -12.52 -35.99 1.62
CA GLY A 244 -12.36 -37.00 0.58
C GLY A 244 -12.50 -36.49 -0.84
N VAL A 245 -12.75 -35.19 -1.04
CA VAL A 245 -12.91 -34.62 -2.38
C VAL A 245 -11.53 -34.52 -3.07
N ARG A 246 -11.49 -34.94 -4.33
CA ARG A 246 -10.25 -34.87 -5.15
C ARG A 246 -9.73 -33.44 -5.20
N GLY A 247 -8.45 -33.26 -4.96
CA GLY A 247 -7.81 -31.93 -4.94
C GLY A 247 -7.86 -31.20 -3.59
N VAL A 248 -8.50 -31.78 -2.56
CA VAL A 248 -8.52 -31.24 -1.20
C VAL A 248 -7.38 -31.84 -0.37
N LYS A 249 -6.46 -30.99 0.08
CA LYS A 249 -5.35 -31.37 0.98
C LYS A 249 -5.79 -31.45 2.44
N LYS A 250 -6.69 -30.55 2.83
CA LYS A 250 -7.23 -30.47 4.21
C LYS A 250 -8.57 -29.76 4.22
N ALA A 251 -9.54 -30.29 5.00
CA ALA A 251 -10.82 -29.65 5.25
C ALA A 251 -10.93 -29.22 6.72
N LYS A 252 -11.33 -27.96 6.94
CA LYS A 252 -11.69 -27.41 8.25
C LYS A 252 -13.18 -27.05 8.23
N SER A 253 -13.87 -27.17 9.37
CA SER A 253 -15.25 -26.73 9.51
C SER A 253 -15.42 -26.00 10.84
N LYS A 254 -16.06 -24.83 10.81
CA LYS A 254 -16.41 -24.03 11.98
C LYS A 254 -17.92 -23.85 12.01
N ARG A 255 -18.56 -24.12 13.16
CA ARG A 255 -19.98 -23.83 13.38
C ARG A 255 -20.18 -22.32 13.48
N LEU A 256 -21.24 -21.85 12.85
CA LEU A 256 -21.78 -20.50 12.96
C LEU A 256 -23.09 -20.56 13.76
N ASP A 257 -24.03 -19.68 13.48
CA ASP A 257 -25.32 -19.66 14.17
C ASP A 257 -26.27 -20.76 13.63
N GLY A 258 -26.99 -21.40 14.55
CA GLY A 258 -27.98 -22.45 14.23
C GLY A 258 -27.33 -23.69 13.57
N ASP A 259 -27.84 -24.06 12.39
CA ASP A 259 -27.40 -25.19 11.57
C ASP A 259 -26.36 -24.82 10.52
N LEU A 260 -25.89 -23.54 10.51
CA LEU A 260 -24.92 -23.06 9.57
C LEU A 260 -23.48 -23.41 9.98
N ARG A 261 -22.69 -23.81 8.98
CA ARG A 261 -21.26 -24.09 9.12
C ARG A 261 -20.49 -23.45 7.95
N ARG A 262 -19.30 -22.94 8.27
CA ARG A 262 -18.32 -22.54 7.27
C ARG A 262 -17.28 -23.65 7.15
N ALA A 263 -17.18 -24.26 5.97
CA ALA A 263 -16.12 -25.20 5.65
C ALA A 263 -15.06 -24.49 4.80
N THR A 264 -13.79 -24.68 5.15
CA THR A 264 -12.63 -24.18 4.37
C THR A 264 -11.83 -25.39 3.91
N LEU A 265 -11.68 -25.50 2.60
CA LEU A 265 -10.93 -26.56 1.93
C LEU A 265 -9.59 -26.00 1.47
N LEU A 266 -8.49 -26.50 2.01
CA LEU A 266 -7.15 -26.22 1.49
C LEU A 266 -6.94 -27.11 0.26
N LEU A 267 -6.54 -26.52 -0.86
CA LEU A 267 -6.33 -27.21 -2.12
C LEU A 267 -4.94 -27.83 -2.20
N ALA A 268 -4.82 -28.88 -2.98
CA ALA A 268 -3.53 -29.40 -3.40
C ALA A 268 -2.91 -28.48 -4.46
N ASP A 269 -1.60 -28.58 -4.66
CA ASP A 269 -0.87 -27.76 -5.62
C ASP A 269 -1.38 -28.03 -7.05
N ASN A 270 -1.48 -26.98 -7.87
CA ASN A 270 -1.92 -27.01 -9.25
C ASN A 270 -3.36 -27.51 -9.53
N VAL A 271 -4.24 -27.47 -8.54
CA VAL A 271 -5.66 -27.81 -8.71
C VAL A 271 -6.47 -26.54 -9.00
N ASP A 272 -7.43 -26.65 -9.95
CA ASP A 272 -8.36 -25.56 -10.19
C ASP A 272 -9.39 -25.50 -9.06
N PRO A 273 -9.56 -24.34 -8.41
CA PRO A 273 -10.55 -24.16 -7.36
C PRO A 273 -11.99 -24.43 -7.82
N GLN A 274 -12.31 -24.18 -9.09
CA GLN A 274 -13.64 -24.43 -9.65
C GLN A 274 -13.94 -25.92 -9.73
N ASP A 275 -12.98 -26.74 -10.18
CA ASP A 275 -13.13 -28.21 -10.23
C ASP A 275 -13.40 -28.78 -8.82
N VAL A 276 -12.75 -28.20 -7.79
CA VAL A 276 -12.97 -28.64 -6.40
C VAL A 276 -14.33 -28.20 -5.89
N ILE A 277 -14.81 -27.00 -6.25
CA ILE A 277 -16.14 -26.53 -5.91
C ILE A 277 -17.20 -27.46 -6.52
N GLU A 278 -17.09 -27.78 -7.80
CA GLU A 278 -18.02 -28.69 -8.50
C GLU A 278 -18.02 -30.09 -7.85
N ALA A 279 -16.83 -30.66 -7.61
CA ALA A 279 -16.71 -31.95 -6.95
C ALA A 279 -17.27 -31.94 -5.51
N ALA A 280 -17.02 -30.85 -4.76
CA ALA A 280 -17.56 -30.70 -3.41
C ALA A 280 -19.09 -30.63 -3.41
N ILE A 281 -19.66 -29.83 -4.32
CA ILE A 281 -21.13 -29.73 -4.49
C ILE A 281 -21.71 -31.09 -4.88
N ALA A 282 -21.11 -31.82 -5.81
CA ALA A 282 -21.57 -33.14 -6.24
C ALA A 282 -21.55 -34.17 -5.10
N VAL A 283 -20.58 -34.12 -4.21
CA VAL A 283 -20.51 -34.97 -3.02
C VAL A 283 -21.61 -34.60 -2.01
N LEU A 284 -21.81 -33.32 -1.75
CA LEU A 284 -22.80 -32.83 -0.77
C LEU A 284 -24.23 -32.99 -1.27
N ALA A 285 -24.48 -32.92 -2.59
CA ALA A 285 -25.80 -33.12 -3.19
C ALA A 285 -26.38 -34.55 -2.94
N LYS A 286 -25.53 -35.50 -2.57
CA LYS A 286 -25.96 -36.87 -2.19
C LYS A 286 -26.34 -37.00 -0.70
N THR A 287 -26.40 -35.90 0.02
CA THR A 287 -26.67 -35.83 1.46
C THR A 287 -27.67 -34.72 1.75
N ASP A 288 -28.17 -34.65 2.99
CA ASP A 288 -29.07 -33.58 3.44
C ASP A 288 -28.32 -32.24 3.77
N ILE A 289 -27.07 -32.10 3.33
CA ILE A 289 -26.25 -30.91 3.57
C ILE A 289 -26.51 -29.90 2.45
N GLY A 290 -27.14 -28.78 2.79
CA GLY A 290 -27.40 -27.71 1.84
C GLY A 290 -26.19 -26.81 1.64
N VAL A 291 -25.78 -26.56 0.38
CA VAL A 291 -24.76 -25.55 0.04
C VAL A 291 -25.46 -24.22 -0.19
N ARG A 292 -25.09 -23.18 0.54
CA ARG A 292 -25.59 -21.80 0.38
C ARG A 292 -24.67 -20.93 -0.45
N GLU A 293 -23.37 -21.12 -0.27
CA GLU A 293 -22.34 -20.35 -0.94
C GLU A 293 -21.11 -21.23 -1.15
N ALA A 294 -20.42 -21.06 -2.26
CA ALA A 294 -19.15 -21.71 -2.55
C ALA A 294 -18.26 -20.69 -3.29
N THR A 295 -17.16 -20.28 -2.65
CA THR A 295 -16.32 -19.21 -3.16
C THR A 295 -14.85 -19.61 -3.06
N PRO A 296 -14.05 -19.47 -4.14
CA PRO A 296 -12.62 -19.60 -4.05
C PRO A 296 -12.06 -18.45 -3.20
N VAL A 297 -11.18 -18.77 -2.26
CA VAL A 297 -10.49 -17.75 -1.45
C VAL A 297 -9.28 -17.30 -2.24
N ARG A 298 -9.33 -16.08 -2.74
CA ARG A 298 -8.20 -15.46 -3.43
C ARG A 298 -7.02 -15.36 -2.49
N ALA A 299 -5.82 -15.49 -3.03
CA ALA A 299 -4.60 -15.26 -2.27
C ALA A 299 -4.60 -13.84 -1.68
N THR A 300 -4.11 -13.71 -0.46
CA THR A 300 -3.82 -12.39 0.11
C THR A 300 -2.57 -11.80 -0.55
N LEU A 301 -2.44 -10.47 -0.54
CA LEU A 301 -1.18 -9.86 -1.00
C LEU A 301 0.02 -10.34 -0.16
N GLU A 302 -0.19 -10.67 1.13
CA GLU A 302 0.86 -11.24 1.98
C GLU A 302 1.42 -12.55 1.44
N GLU A 303 0.53 -13.43 0.97
CA GLU A 303 0.94 -14.70 0.36
C GLU A 303 1.64 -14.51 -0.98
N VAL A 304 1.17 -13.54 -1.80
CA VAL A 304 1.81 -13.17 -3.07
C VAL A 304 3.19 -12.56 -2.81
N PHE A 305 3.28 -11.64 -1.87
CA PHE A 305 4.52 -10.97 -1.50
C PHE A 305 5.57 -11.96 -0.96
N ALA A 306 5.17 -12.85 -0.04
CA ALA A 306 6.05 -13.88 0.49
C ALA A 306 6.62 -14.77 -0.63
N GLN A 307 5.82 -15.12 -1.63
CA GLN A 307 6.30 -15.91 -2.76
C GLN A 307 7.27 -15.12 -3.64
N LEU A 308 6.98 -13.85 -3.95
CA LEU A 308 7.84 -13.02 -4.80
C LEU A 308 9.21 -12.77 -4.14
N THR A 309 9.25 -12.54 -2.81
CA THR A 309 10.50 -12.33 -2.07
C THR A 309 11.27 -13.62 -1.80
N HIS A 310 10.62 -14.79 -1.77
CA HIS A 310 11.28 -16.09 -1.61
C HIS A 310 11.77 -16.70 -2.94
N ALA A 311 11.15 -16.39 -4.07
CA ALA A 311 11.59 -16.88 -5.40
C ALA A 311 13.00 -16.39 -5.74
N ASP A 312 13.35 -15.17 -5.36
CA ASP A 312 14.71 -14.60 -5.55
C ASP A 312 15.79 -15.22 -4.66
N MET A 313 15.43 -16.02 -3.64
CA MET A 313 16.41 -16.73 -2.80
C MET A 313 16.84 -18.07 -3.37
N GLY A 314 16.15 -18.58 -4.40
CA GLY A 314 16.42 -19.90 -5.01
C GLY A 314 17.41 -19.92 -6.18
N GLU A 315 17.67 -18.77 -6.83
CA GLU A 315 18.53 -18.73 -8.02
C GLU A 315 19.99 -18.33 -7.74
N GLY A 316 20.35 -18.08 -6.46
CA GLY A 316 21.70 -17.61 -6.09
C GLY A 316 22.62 -18.62 -5.39
N SER A 317 22.26 -19.91 -5.27
CA SER A 317 23.03 -20.85 -4.46
C SER A 317 23.68 -22.03 -5.19
N ASP A 318 23.80 -22.00 -6.53
CA ASP A 318 24.41 -23.08 -7.29
C ASP A 318 25.61 -22.63 -8.17
N GLU A 319 26.50 -21.78 -7.65
CA GLU A 319 27.86 -21.64 -8.25
C GLU A 319 28.85 -21.14 -7.19
N ALA A 320 29.34 -22.08 -6.37
CA ALA A 320 30.73 -22.03 -5.82
C ALA A 320 31.08 -23.30 -5.08
N ASP A 321 31.59 -24.27 -5.80
CA ASP A 321 32.69 -25.15 -5.36
C ASP A 321 33.47 -25.56 -6.60
N PRO A 322 34.76 -25.55 -6.66
CA PRO A 322 35.66 -26.46 -5.94
C PRO A 322 36.65 -25.78 -5.01
#